data_81a216527347e9724102a68c84a23ad5
#
_entry.id   81a216527347e9724102a68c84a23ad5
#
_cell.length_a   1.000
_cell.length_b   1.000
_cell.length_c   1.000
_cell.angle_alpha   90.00
_cell.angle_beta   90.00
_cell.angle_gamma   90.00
#
_symmetry.space_group_name_H-M   'P 1'
#
loop_
_entity.id
_entity.type
_entity.pdbx_description
1 polymer ?
#
loop_
_entity_poly.entity_id
_entity_poly.type
_entity_poly.pdbx_seq_one_letter_code
_entity_poly.pdbx_strand_id
1 'polypeptide(L)'
;MHIHVLGAAAGGGFPQWNCNCPNCDGLRKGSIKATKRTQSSICVSSNGVDWVLFNASPDVLQQIQDFAPLQPGRNIRDSGIQAIILIDAQIDHTTGLFMLREGKVKREIYCTDMVYEDLTSGNQVLNILGHYCGINRHSVPIDGADVSKASSFEIASVPNLRFTAVALKSAAPPYSPHRNNPHPGDTIGVLIEEISTGKKCWYSPGLGEIEPHLPPLMHQADCIMVDGTFWTNTEMIDMGLMTKTARSIGHNPQSGEGGMIEKLSEFGINKNVRKVLIHINNTNPILREDSVERGILNEHQIEVAYDGMDIIL
;
A
#
# COMPACT_ATOMS: atom_id res chain seq x y z
N MET A 1 -18.07 3.24 -2.95
CA MET A 1 -16.62 3.54 -2.98
C MET A 1 -15.96 2.74 -4.08
N HIS A 2 -15.17 3.40 -4.92
CA HIS A 2 -14.37 2.75 -5.97
C HIS A 2 -12.90 2.76 -5.56
N ILE A 3 -12.29 1.59 -5.47
CA ILE A 3 -10.86 1.39 -5.21
C ILE A 3 -10.27 0.75 -6.45
N HIS A 4 -9.21 1.33 -7.00
CA HIS A 4 -8.48 0.79 -8.13
C HIS A 4 -7.04 0.47 -7.71
N VAL A 5 -6.60 -0.76 -7.94
CA VAL A 5 -5.22 -1.18 -7.69
C VAL A 5 -4.36 -0.76 -8.86
N LEU A 6 -3.50 0.22 -8.64
CA LEU A 6 -2.57 0.73 -9.66
C LEU A 6 -1.35 -0.19 -9.81
N GLY A 7 -0.88 -0.73 -8.70
CA GLY A 7 0.23 -1.67 -8.66
C GLY A 7 0.10 -2.60 -7.45
N ALA A 8 0.47 -3.86 -7.63
CA ALA A 8 0.28 -4.90 -6.61
C ALA A 8 1.57 -5.57 -6.13
N ALA A 9 2.74 -5.28 -6.71
CA ALA A 9 4.01 -5.83 -6.28
C ALA A 9 4.65 -5.02 -5.14
N ALA A 10 5.50 -5.66 -4.36
CA ALA A 10 6.45 -5.01 -3.46
C ALA A 10 7.55 -4.27 -4.22
N GLY A 11 8.46 -3.63 -3.49
CA GLY A 11 9.58 -2.88 -4.04
C GLY A 11 10.37 -3.67 -5.08
N GLY A 12 10.64 -3.02 -6.24
CA GLY A 12 11.29 -3.63 -7.39
C GLY A 12 10.35 -4.20 -8.46
N GLY A 13 9.06 -4.33 -8.16
CA GLY A 13 8.05 -4.82 -9.12
C GLY A 13 8.18 -6.30 -9.46
N PHE A 14 7.35 -6.78 -10.39
CA PHE A 14 7.39 -8.15 -10.88
C PHE A 14 7.26 -8.20 -12.42
N PRO A 15 8.24 -8.76 -13.16
CA PRO A 15 9.50 -9.35 -12.68
C PRO A 15 10.48 -8.28 -12.22
N GLN A 16 11.19 -8.50 -11.12
CA GLN A 16 12.17 -7.56 -10.63
C GLN A 16 13.39 -7.52 -11.57
N TRP A 17 13.92 -6.34 -11.86
CA TRP A 17 14.92 -6.10 -12.90
C TRP A 17 16.23 -6.87 -12.74
N ASN A 18 16.67 -7.11 -11.52
CA ASN A 18 17.94 -7.78 -11.17
C ASN A 18 17.72 -9.18 -10.55
N CYS A 19 16.51 -9.73 -10.61
CA CYS A 19 16.18 -11.03 -10.02
C CYS A 19 15.98 -12.10 -11.09
N ASN A 20 16.53 -13.27 -10.85
CA ASN A 20 16.38 -14.45 -11.70
C ASN A 20 15.81 -15.66 -10.93
N CYS A 21 15.00 -15.38 -9.87
CA CYS A 21 14.26 -16.42 -9.17
C CYS A 21 13.28 -17.14 -10.12
N PRO A 22 12.77 -18.33 -9.74
CA PRO A 22 11.87 -19.10 -10.60
C PRO A 22 10.68 -18.30 -11.14
N ASN A 23 10.12 -17.38 -10.36
CA ASN A 23 9.00 -16.53 -10.79
C ASN A 23 9.46 -15.50 -11.84
N CYS A 24 10.53 -14.75 -11.56
CA CYS A 24 11.01 -13.70 -12.47
C CYS A 24 11.53 -14.27 -13.79
N ASP A 25 12.31 -15.36 -13.75
CA ASP A 25 12.81 -16.05 -14.93
C ASP A 25 11.65 -16.68 -15.72
N GLY A 26 10.76 -17.38 -15.01
CA GLY A 26 9.61 -18.03 -15.62
C GLY A 26 8.68 -17.06 -16.33
N LEU A 27 8.41 -15.89 -15.73
CA LEU A 27 7.59 -14.86 -16.39
C LEU A 27 8.28 -14.29 -17.63
N ARG A 28 9.59 -13.98 -17.57
CA ARG A 28 10.33 -13.47 -18.73
C ARG A 28 10.37 -14.47 -19.90
N LYS A 29 10.42 -15.76 -19.60
CA LYS A 29 10.41 -16.85 -20.59
C LYS A 29 9.02 -17.30 -21.01
N GLY A 30 7.96 -16.83 -20.35
CA GLY A 30 6.60 -17.31 -20.58
C GLY A 30 6.36 -18.76 -20.18
N SER A 31 7.17 -19.30 -19.25
CA SER A 31 7.10 -20.70 -18.80
C SER A 31 6.24 -20.90 -17.53
N ILE A 32 5.71 -19.83 -16.95
CA ILE A 32 4.77 -19.86 -15.84
C ILE A 32 3.51 -19.05 -16.18
N LYS A 33 2.40 -19.39 -15.54
CA LYS A 33 1.16 -18.62 -15.64
C LYS A 33 1.16 -17.53 -14.58
N ALA A 34 1.55 -16.32 -14.97
CA ALA A 34 1.62 -15.15 -14.11
C ALA A 34 1.52 -13.87 -14.95
N THR A 35 1.16 -12.74 -14.33
CA THR A 35 1.11 -11.43 -14.96
C THR A 35 2.11 -10.47 -14.32
N LYS A 36 2.65 -9.53 -15.10
CA LYS A 36 3.50 -8.44 -14.60
C LYS A 36 2.75 -7.62 -13.55
N ARG A 37 3.48 -7.07 -12.59
CA ARG A 37 2.95 -6.14 -11.59
C ARG A 37 3.92 -5.00 -11.35
N THR A 38 3.40 -3.79 -11.33
CA THR A 38 4.09 -2.58 -10.86
C THR A 38 4.05 -2.50 -9.34
N GLN A 39 4.85 -1.61 -8.77
CA GLN A 39 5.01 -1.47 -7.32
C GLN A 39 3.75 -0.91 -6.67
N SER A 40 3.50 -1.33 -5.43
CA SER A 40 2.23 -1.17 -4.72
C SER A 40 1.74 0.26 -4.60
N SER A 41 0.56 0.50 -5.14
CA SER A 41 -0.21 1.73 -4.99
C SER A 41 -1.68 1.45 -5.30
N ILE A 42 -2.58 2.16 -4.64
CA ILE A 42 -4.01 2.17 -4.95
C ILE A 42 -4.50 3.60 -5.11
N CYS A 43 -5.62 3.78 -5.79
CA CYS A 43 -6.37 5.03 -5.70
C CYS A 43 -7.83 4.77 -5.33
N VAL A 44 -8.44 5.74 -4.65
CA VAL A 44 -9.80 5.63 -4.10
C VAL A 44 -10.61 6.85 -4.47
N SER A 45 -11.86 6.64 -4.86
CA SER A 45 -12.81 7.70 -5.19
C SER A 45 -14.24 7.33 -4.76
N SER A 46 -15.03 8.34 -4.43
CA SER A 46 -16.49 8.19 -4.21
C SER A 46 -17.31 8.55 -5.45
N ASN A 47 -16.74 9.29 -6.40
CA ASN A 47 -17.44 9.81 -7.57
C ASN A 47 -16.86 9.38 -8.93
N GLY A 48 -15.72 8.66 -8.92
CA GLY A 48 -15.02 8.20 -10.12
C GLY A 48 -14.24 9.28 -10.88
N VAL A 49 -14.18 10.51 -10.36
CA VAL A 49 -13.54 11.68 -11.01
C VAL A 49 -12.42 12.25 -10.16
N ASP A 50 -12.65 12.41 -8.86
CA ASP A 50 -11.69 12.93 -7.89
C ASP A 50 -11.13 11.76 -7.07
N TRP A 51 -9.81 11.57 -7.15
CA TRP A 51 -9.11 10.41 -6.61
C TRP A 51 -8.10 10.79 -5.53
N VAL A 52 -8.02 9.98 -4.50
CA VAL A 52 -6.92 9.97 -3.55
C VAL A 52 -5.96 8.87 -3.94
N LEU A 53 -4.71 9.22 -4.18
CA LEU A 53 -3.62 8.27 -4.42
C LEU A 53 -3.03 7.84 -3.07
N PHE A 54 -2.92 6.53 -2.83
CA PHE A 54 -2.18 5.99 -1.71
C PHE A 54 -0.81 5.52 -2.17
N ASN A 55 0.23 6.14 -1.62
CA ASN A 55 1.62 6.01 -2.02
C ASN A 55 1.86 6.48 -3.48
N ALA A 56 3.04 6.92 -3.76
CA ALA A 56 3.49 7.29 -5.09
C ALA A 56 4.67 6.39 -5.48
N SER A 57 4.36 5.24 -6.10
CA SER A 57 5.38 4.26 -6.49
C SER A 57 6.30 4.80 -7.58
N PRO A 58 7.51 4.25 -7.77
CA PRO A 58 8.37 4.59 -8.90
C PRO A 58 7.69 4.42 -10.27
N ASP A 59 6.68 3.57 -10.35
CA ASP A 59 5.93 3.24 -11.58
C ASP A 59 4.73 4.17 -11.83
N VAL A 60 4.55 5.22 -11.03
CA VAL A 60 3.35 6.08 -11.00
C VAL A 60 2.96 6.64 -12.38
N LEU A 61 3.93 6.95 -13.24
CA LEU A 61 3.62 7.46 -14.60
C LEU A 61 2.96 6.39 -15.46
N GLN A 62 3.44 5.14 -15.41
CA GLN A 62 2.81 4.03 -16.12
C GLN A 62 1.42 3.74 -15.53
N GLN A 63 1.32 3.74 -14.21
CA GLN A 63 0.05 3.53 -13.49
C GLN A 63 -1.02 4.57 -13.86
N ILE A 64 -0.62 5.85 -14.03
CA ILE A 64 -1.52 6.90 -14.53
C ILE A 64 -1.91 6.65 -16.00
N GLN A 65 -0.97 6.20 -16.84
CA GLN A 65 -1.26 5.90 -18.24
C GLN A 65 -2.23 4.73 -18.40
N ASP A 66 -2.14 3.74 -17.53
CA ASP A 66 -2.98 2.53 -17.60
C ASP A 66 -4.37 2.74 -16.98
N PHE A 67 -4.59 3.82 -16.23
CA PHE A 67 -5.88 4.14 -15.62
C PHE A 67 -6.38 5.53 -16.01
N ALA A 68 -7.22 5.57 -17.04
CA ALA A 68 -7.74 6.81 -17.64
C ALA A 68 -8.34 7.83 -16.66
N PRO A 69 -9.05 7.46 -15.57
CA PRO A 69 -9.57 8.42 -14.59
C PRO A 69 -8.52 9.28 -13.88
N LEU A 70 -7.24 8.87 -13.86
CA LEU A 70 -6.16 9.69 -13.31
C LEU A 70 -5.53 10.65 -14.33
N GLN A 71 -5.82 10.48 -15.61
CA GLN A 71 -5.29 11.30 -16.71
C GLN A 71 -5.98 12.68 -16.75
N PRO A 72 -5.42 13.66 -17.50
CA PRO A 72 -6.07 14.94 -17.70
C PRO A 72 -7.45 14.79 -18.35
N GLY A 73 -8.48 15.37 -17.74
CA GLY A 73 -9.86 15.28 -18.24
C GLY A 73 -10.64 16.60 -18.18
N ARG A 74 -10.23 17.55 -17.35
CA ARG A 74 -10.95 18.82 -17.11
C ARG A 74 -10.23 20.02 -17.74
N ASN A 75 -8.91 20.00 -17.78
CA ASN A 75 -8.08 21.10 -18.28
C ASN A 75 -6.91 20.57 -19.12
N ILE A 76 -6.20 21.45 -19.83
CA ILE A 76 -5.00 21.13 -20.64
C ILE A 76 -3.90 20.49 -19.79
N ARG A 77 -3.76 20.95 -18.54
CA ARG A 77 -2.90 20.32 -17.52
C ARG A 77 -3.73 20.05 -16.27
N ASP A 78 -3.98 18.79 -16.02
CA ASP A 78 -4.86 18.31 -14.98
C ASP A 78 -4.48 16.87 -14.57
N SER A 79 -5.12 16.38 -13.55
CA SER A 79 -5.08 14.98 -13.12
C SER A 79 -6.31 14.67 -12.28
N GLY A 80 -6.78 13.44 -12.33
CA GLY A 80 -7.78 12.94 -11.38
C GLY A 80 -7.26 12.89 -9.93
N ILE A 81 -5.93 12.89 -9.73
CA ILE A 81 -5.32 12.86 -8.39
C ILE A 81 -5.48 14.20 -7.71
N GLN A 82 -6.32 14.25 -6.67
CA GLN A 82 -6.60 15.44 -5.88
C GLN A 82 -5.71 15.52 -4.63
N ALA A 83 -5.32 14.38 -4.07
CA ALA A 83 -4.46 14.29 -2.90
C ALA A 83 -3.66 12.98 -2.91
N ILE A 84 -2.56 12.97 -2.18
CA ILE A 84 -1.70 11.80 -2.00
C ILE A 84 -1.59 11.53 -0.50
N ILE A 85 -1.94 10.31 -0.08
CA ILE A 85 -1.72 9.83 1.29
C ILE A 85 -0.50 8.91 1.26
N LEU A 86 0.50 9.23 2.08
CA LEU A 86 1.68 8.39 2.28
C LEU A 86 1.50 7.61 3.58
N ILE A 87 1.51 6.28 3.48
CA ILE A 87 1.37 5.41 4.66
C ILE A 87 2.69 5.21 5.41
N ASP A 88 3.80 5.40 4.74
CA ASP A 88 5.16 5.35 5.25
C ASP A 88 6.10 6.13 4.31
N ALA A 89 7.40 6.11 4.60
CA ALA A 89 8.41 6.79 3.79
C ALA A 89 9.28 5.81 2.97
N GLN A 90 8.84 4.56 2.74
CA GLN A 90 9.63 3.61 1.96
C GLN A 90 9.85 4.09 0.52
N ILE A 91 10.98 3.70 -0.07
CA ILE A 91 11.39 4.16 -1.42
C ILE A 91 10.36 3.81 -2.49
N ASP A 92 9.84 2.60 -2.45
CA ASP A 92 8.81 2.12 -3.37
C ASP A 92 7.43 2.78 -3.17
N HIS A 93 7.23 3.49 -2.07
CA HIS A 93 6.00 4.25 -1.77
C HIS A 93 6.13 5.75 -2.04
N THR A 94 7.33 6.29 -2.22
CA THR A 94 7.55 7.75 -2.26
C THR A 94 8.35 8.25 -3.45
N THR A 95 9.12 7.41 -4.15
CA THR A 95 9.98 7.86 -5.27
C THR A 95 9.19 8.46 -6.43
N GLY A 96 7.98 7.98 -6.67
CA GLY A 96 7.09 8.51 -7.69
C GLY A 96 6.71 9.99 -7.51
N LEU A 97 6.88 10.54 -6.31
CA LEU A 97 6.68 11.97 -6.07
C LEU A 97 7.59 12.83 -6.96
N PHE A 98 8.82 12.39 -7.24
CA PHE A 98 9.70 13.09 -8.20
C PHE A 98 9.11 13.15 -9.61
N MET A 99 8.34 12.13 -9.99
CA MET A 99 7.71 12.07 -11.30
C MET A 99 6.49 12.98 -11.40
N LEU A 100 5.87 13.32 -10.26
CA LEU A 100 4.70 14.19 -10.16
C LEU A 100 5.06 15.69 -10.00
N ARG A 101 6.32 16.07 -10.21
CA ARG A 101 6.83 17.43 -10.03
C ARG A 101 6.31 18.45 -11.06
N GLU A 102 5.72 18.00 -12.16
CA GLU A 102 5.30 18.88 -13.26
C GLU A 102 4.03 19.66 -12.90
N GLY A 103 3.98 20.90 -13.35
CA GLY A 103 2.82 21.79 -13.18
C GLY A 103 3.04 22.90 -12.16
N LYS A 104 2.03 23.78 -12.02
CA LYS A 104 2.05 24.95 -11.11
C LYS A 104 1.16 24.75 -9.87
N VAL A 105 0.39 23.67 -9.83
CA VAL A 105 -0.49 23.34 -8.70
C VAL A 105 0.32 22.52 -7.70
N LYS A 106 0.35 22.98 -6.46
CA LYS A 106 1.00 22.24 -5.37
C LYS A 106 0.34 20.88 -5.17
N ARG A 107 1.14 19.88 -4.79
CA ARG A 107 0.62 18.58 -4.44
C ARG A 107 0.10 18.58 -3.01
N GLU A 108 -1.14 18.14 -2.82
CA GLU A 108 -1.74 17.96 -1.50
C GLU A 108 -1.23 16.64 -0.92
N ILE A 109 -0.31 16.70 0.06
CA ILE A 109 0.36 15.54 0.67
C ILE A 109 -0.12 15.34 2.10
N TYR A 110 -0.72 14.21 2.36
CA TYR A 110 -1.16 13.77 3.69
C TYR A 110 -0.19 12.74 4.21
N CYS A 111 0.50 13.02 5.29
CA CYS A 111 1.44 12.10 5.94
C CYS A 111 1.62 12.45 7.42
N THR A 112 2.12 11.50 8.20
CA THR A 112 2.47 11.72 9.59
C THR A 112 3.66 12.65 9.74
N ASP A 113 3.95 13.12 10.94
CA ASP A 113 5.12 13.95 11.21
C ASP A 113 6.42 13.16 11.00
N MET A 114 6.43 11.86 11.33
CA MET A 114 7.58 10.99 11.14
C MET A 114 7.89 10.78 9.65
N VAL A 115 6.89 10.48 8.83
CA VAL A 115 7.04 10.38 7.38
C VAL A 115 7.50 11.71 6.77
N TYR A 116 6.99 12.83 7.26
CA TYR A 116 7.44 14.16 6.80
C TYR A 116 8.91 14.42 7.15
N GLU A 117 9.34 14.08 8.36
CA GLU A 117 10.75 14.20 8.77
C GLU A 117 11.64 13.33 7.89
N ASP A 118 11.30 12.09 7.65
CA ASP A 118 12.02 11.18 6.76
C ASP A 118 12.18 11.75 5.35
N LEU A 119 11.13 12.36 4.80
CA LEU A 119 11.08 12.89 3.43
C LEU A 119 11.60 14.33 3.29
N THR A 120 12.07 14.93 4.38
CA THR A 120 12.73 16.26 4.40
C THR A 120 14.14 16.22 4.96
N SER A 121 14.51 15.19 5.71
CA SER A 121 15.83 15.04 6.35
C SER A 121 16.64 13.90 5.72
N GLY A 122 16.15 12.67 5.76
CA GLY A 122 16.85 11.50 5.24
C GLY A 122 16.76 11.41 3.70
N ASN A 123 15.54 11.49 3.15
CA ASN A 123 15.26 11.63 1.73
C ASN A 123 14.68 13.03 1.48
N GLN A 124 15.32 13.78 0.63
CA GLN A 124 14.97 15.21 0.41
C GLN A 124 13.83 15.42 -0.61
N VAL A 125 13.00 14.41 -0.90
CA VAL A 125 12.02 14.49 -1.99
C VAL A 125 11.04 15.64 -1.84
N LEU A 126 10.52 15.91 -0.63
CA LEU A 126 9.58 16.99 -0.40
C LEU A 126 10.25 18.37 -0.51
N ASN A 127 11.50 18.49 -0.09
CA ASN A 127 12.28 19.72 -0.25
C ASN A 127 12.56 19.98 -1.74
N ILE A 128 12.93 18.95 -2.50
CA ILE A 128 13.18 19.05 -3.94
C ILE A 128 11.90 19.47 -4.68
N LEU A 129 10.74 18.90 -4.34
CA LEU A 129 9.46 19.32 -4.92
C LEU A 129 9.16 20.80 -4.69
N GLY A 130 9.65 21.38 -3.60
CA GLY A 130 9.56 22.82 -3.32
C GLY A 130 10.18 23.73 -4.40
N HIS A 131 11.13 23.21 -5.17
CA HIS A 131 11.75 23.92 -6.30
C HIS A 131 10.99 23.75 -7.64
N TYR A 132 9.95 22.92 -7.67
CA TYR A 132 9.12 22.61 -8.85
C TYR A 132 7.65 22.97 -8.61
N CYS A 133 6.76 22.00 -8.52
CA CYS A 133 5.35 22.26 -8.28
C CYS A 133 5.05 22.73 -6.84
N GLY A 134 5.91 22.40 -5.88
CA GLY A 134 5.66 22.62 -4.47
C GLY A 134 4.68 21.59 -3.87
N ILE A 135 4.53 21.66 -2.56
CA ILE A 135 3.60 20.83 -1.79
C ILE A 135 2.77 21.70 -0.84
N ASN A 136 1.57 21.23 -0.53
CA ASN A 136 0.81 21.58 0.67
C ASN A 136 0.80 20.35 1.57
N ARG A 137 1.51 20.42 2.69
CA ARG A 137 1.54 19.34 3.66
C ARG A 137 0.30 19.41 4.56
N HIS A 138 -0.34 18.27 4.74
CA HIS A 138 -1.39 18.03 5.73
C HIS A 138 -0.91 16.96 6.70
N SER A 139 -0.79 17.31 7.98
CA SER A 139 -0.38 16.34 9.00
C SER A 139 -1.52 15.35 9.25
N VAL A 140 -1.21 14.06 9.15
CA VAL A 140 -2.05 12.97 9.64
C VAL A 140 -1.67 12.76 11.10
N PRO A 141 -2.51 13.16 12.06
CA PRO A 141 -2.16 13.10 13.46
C PRO A 141 -2.15 11.66 13.96
N ILE A 142 -1.06 11.26 14.59
CA ILE A 142 -0.93 10.00 15.33
C ILE A 142 -0.59 10.36 16.78
N ASP A 143 -1.40 9.86 17.72
CA ASP A 143 -1.13 10.07 19.14
C ASP A 143 0.03 9.17 19.57
N GLY A 144 1.23 9.77 19.70
CA GLY A 144 2.43 9.07 20.14
C GLY A 144 2.38 8.57 21.58
N ALA A 145 1.47 9.11 22.41
CA ALA A 145 1.25 8.65 23.79
C ALA A 145 0.31 7.44 23.86
N ASP A 146 -0.57 7.28 22.88
CA ASP A 146 -1.52 6.18 22.80
C ASP A 146 -1.65 5.68 21.34
N VAL A 147 -0.82 4.72 20.99
CA VAL A 147 -0.79 4.12 19.63
C VAL A 147 -2.10 3.45 19.24
N SER A 148 -2.97 3.13 20.20
CA SER A 148 -4.30 2.56 19.93
C SER A 148 -5.31 3.61 19.47
N LYS A 149 -5.01 4.89 19.63
CA LYS A 149 -5.89 6.00 19.19
C LYS A 149 -5.80 6.20 17.70
N ALA A 150 -6.94 5.98 17.03
CA ALA A 150 -7.11 6.31 15.63
C ALA A 150 -7.49 7.78 15.45
N SER A 151 -6.96 8.42 14.40
CA SER A 151 -7.28 9.80 14.05
C SER A 151 -7.98 9.87 12.70
N SER A 152 -9.14 10.52 12.66
CA SER A 152 -9.94 10.65 11.44
C SER A 152 -9.75 12.03 10.80
N PHE A 153 -9.68 12.04 9.46
CA PHE A 153 -9.62 13.27 8.66
C PHE A 153 -10.40 13.10 7.35
N GLU A 154 -10.73 14.21 6.73
CA GLU A 154 -11.42 14.28 5.44
C GLU A 154 -10.60 15.18 4.50
N ILE A 155 -10.74 14.97 3.19
CA ILE A 155 -10.05 15.70 2.15
C ILE A 155 -11.08 16.51 1.38
N ALA A 156 -11.05 17.82 1.49
CA ALA A 156 -12.08 18.71 0.93
C ALA A 156 -12.25 18.56 -0.60
N SER A 157 -11.18 18.26 -1.32
CA SER A 157 -11.20 18.05 -2.78
C SER A 157 -11.71 16.66 -3.19
N VAL A 158 -11.89 15.73 -2.23
CA VAL A 158 -12.45 14.39 -2.47
C VAL A 158 -13.58 14.16 -1.46
N PRO A 159 -14.74 14.75 -1.70
CA PRO A 159 -15.85 14.71 -0.74
C PRO A 159 -16.38 13.29 -0.54
N ASN A 160 -17.10 13.08 0.55
CA ASN A 160 -17.75 11.82 0.87
C ASN A 160 -16.80 10.66 1.23
N LEU A 161 -15.50 10.92 1.41
CA LEU A 161 -14.54 9.96 1.95
C LEU A 161 -13.98 10.46 3.28
N ARG A 162 -13.98 9.58 4.28
CA ARG A 162 -13.31 9.74 5.57
C ARG A 162 -12.20 8.73 5.72
N PHE A 163 -11.07 9.18 6.22
CA PHE A 163 -9.88 8.36 6.44
C PHE A 163 -9.60 8.32 7.93
N THR A 164 -9.47 7.12 8.50
CA THR A 164 -9.10 6.93 9.89
C THR A 164 -7.75 6.21 9.94
N ALA A 165 -6.72 6.94 10.35
CA ALA A 165 -5.36 6.44 10.44
C ALA A 165 -5.04 5.93 11.85
N VAL A 166 -4.23 4.89 11.93
CA VAL A 166 -3.71 4.32 13.18
C VAL A 166 -2.27 3.85 12.96
N ALA A 167 -1.42 4.01 13.97
CA ALA A 167 -0.03 3.55 13.92
C ALA A 167 0.04 2.02 13.80
N LEU A 168 0.99 1.56 12.97
CA LEU A 168 1.39 0.16 12.88
C LEU A 168 2.78 -0.01 13.45
N LYS A 169 3.05 -1.17 14.06
CA LYS A 169 4.38 -1.55 14.51
C LYS A 169 5.26 -1.84 13.29
N SER A 170 6.17 -0.93 13.02
CA SER A 170 7.10 -1.02 11.90
C SER A 170 8.38 -0.24 12.24
N ALA A 171 9.33 -0.26 11.34
CA ALA A 171 10.55 0.54 11.43
C ALA A 171 10.59 1.53 10.27
N ALA A 172 11.04 2.74 10.55
CA ALA A 172 11.33 3.76 9.56
C ALA A 172 12.28 3.22 8.46
N PRO A 173 12.32 3.81 7.25
CA PRO A 173 13.21 3.36 6.18
C PRO A 173 14.69 3.47 6.57
N PRO A 174 15.60 2.73 5.89
CA PRO A 174 17.04 2.72 6.22
C PRO A 174 17.71 4.09 6.24
N TYR A 175 17.20 5.06 5.50
CA TYR A 175 17.72 6.42 5.41
C TYR A 175 17.16 7.38 6.47
N SER A 176 16.17 6.93 7.25
CA SER A 176 15.54 7.74 8.30
C SER A 176 16.56 8.13 9.38
N PRO A 177 16.53 9.38 9.87
CA PRO A 177 17.37 9.80 11.00
C PRO A 177 17.07 9.03 12.28
N HIS A 178 15.88 8.44 12.40
CA HIS A 178 15.47 7.65 13.57
C HIS A 178 15.27 6.15 13.26
N ARG A 179 15.93 5.62 12.23
CA ARG A 179 15.85 4.21 11.82
C ARG A 179 15.97 3.20 12.96
N ASN A 180 16.85 3.46 13.91
CA ASN A 180 17.13 2.58 15.04
C ASN A 180 16.31 2.92 16.31
N ASN A 181 15.40 3.87 16.20
CA ASN A 181 14.49 4.31 17.25
C ASN A 181 13.08 4.49 16.65
N PRO A 182 12.34 3.39 16.40
CA PRO A 182 11.03 3.45 15.77
C PRO A 182 10.03 4.29 16.54
N HIS A 183 9.26 5.07 15.84
CA HIS A 183 8.21 5.93 16.38
C HIS A 183 6.82 5.54 15.88
N PRO A 184 5.76 5.74 16.68
CA PRO A 184 4.39 5.69 16.19
C PRO A 184 4.21 6.67 15.02
N GLY A 185 3.68 6.16 13.91
CA GLY A 185 3.51 6.96 12.69
C GLY A 185 4.63 6.81 11.65
N ASP A 186 5.70 6.03 11.91
CA ASP A 186 6.62 5.59 10.86
C ASP A 186 5.88 4.82 9.75
N THR A 187 4.85 4.08 10.13
CA THR A 187 3.91 3.40 9.24
C THR A 187 2.51 3.45 9.82
N ILE A 188 1.51 3.61 8.96
CA ILE A 188 0.09 3.64 9.35
C ILE A 188 -0.74 2.63 8.57
N GLY A 189 -1.79 2.12 9.21
CA GLY A 189 -2.94 1.52 8.55
C GLY A 189 -4.05 2.55 8.43
N VAL A 190 -4.90 2.44 7.41
CA VAL A 190 -5.99 3.39 7.15
C VAL A 190 -7.31 2.65 6.93
N LEU A 191 -8.32 3.00 7.70
CA LEU A 191 -9.71 2.65 7.42
C LEU A 191 -10.32 3.76 6.56
N ILE A 192 -10.74 3.42 5.36
CA ILE A 192 -11.33 4.32 4.37
C ILE A 192 -12.85 4.10 4.40
N GLU A 193 -13.62 5.14 4.66
CA GLU A 193 -15.08 5.09 4.72
C GLU A 193 -15.70 5.97 3.64
N GLU A 194 -16.64 5.44 2.88
CA GLU A 194 -17.56 6.26 2.11
C GLU A 194 -18.75 6.66 2.99
N ILE A 195 -18.84 7.95 3.29
CA ILE A 195 -19.77 8.48 4.32
C ILE A 195 -21.23 8.21 3.94
N SER A 196 -21.58 8.36 2.67
CA SER A 196 -22.99 8.22 2.21
C SER A 196 -23.49 6.78 2.23
N THR A 197 -22.64 5.80 2.02
CA THR A 197 -23.02 4.37 1.99
C THR A 197 -22.64 3.64 3.27
N GLY A 198 -21.73 4.20 4.07
CA GLY A 198 -21.13 3.56 5.23
C GLY A 198 -20.18 2.41 4.88
N LYS A 199 -19.86 2.20 3.59
CA LYS A 199 -18.94 1.18 3.13
C LYS A 199 -17.51 1.51 3.52
N LYS A 200 -16.74 0.48 3.93
CA LYS A 200 -15.41 0.67 4.48
C LYS A 200 -14.39 -0.29 3.89
N CYS A 201 -13.18 0.22 3.67
CA CYS A 201 -12.01 -0.57 3.30
C CYS A 201 -10.89 -0.35 4.32
N TRP A 202 -10.32 -1.42 4.84
CA TRP A 202 -9.05 -1.37 5.57
C TRP A 202 -7.90 -1.54 4.59
N TYR A 203 -6.88 -0.67 4.70
CA TYR A 203 -5.69 -0.68 3.85
C TYR A 203 -4.40 -0.62 4.68
N SER A 204 -3.57 -1.66 4.61
CA SER A 204 -2.26 -1.75 5.24
C SER A 204 -1.33 -2.68 4.45
N PRO A 205 -0.70 -2.20 3.36
CA PRO A 205 0.12 -3.02 2.47
C PRO A 205 1.45 -3.48 3.10
N GLY A 206 1.91 -2.82 4.17
CA GLY A 206 3.02 -3.24 5.01
C GLY A 206 2.51 -3.52 6.42
N LEU A 207 2.36 -4.81 6.80
CA LEU A 207 1.79 -5.22 8.08
C LEU A 207 2.56 -6.40 8.66
N GLY A 208 3.42 -6.12 9.63
CA GLY A 208 4.24 -7.14 10.31
C GLY A 208 3.49 -7.94 11.37
N GLU A 209 2.48 -7.35 11.97
CA GLU A 209 1.70 -7.95 13.06
C GLU A 209 0.30 -7.30 13.10
N ILE A 210 -0.74 -8.08 13.35
CA ILE A 210 -2.05 -7.54 13.70
C ILE A 210 -2.07 -7.31 15.21
N GLU A 211 -1.73 -6.08 15.61
CA GLU A 211 -1.68 -5.68 17.00
C GLU A 211 -3.10 -5.60 17.61
N PRO A 212 -3.26 -5.76 18.94
CA PRO A 212 -4.59 -5.85 19.58
C PRO A 212 -5.52 -4.66 19.34
N HIS A 213 -5.01 -3.49 18.97
CA HIS A 213 -5.81 -2.28 18.69
C HIS A 213 -6.35 -2.23 17.24
N LEU A 214 -5.84 -3.07 16.33
CA LEU A 214 -6.26 -3.07 14.92
C LEU A 214 -7.58 -3.79 14.64
N PRO A 215 -7.86 -4.99 15.23
CA PRO A 215 -9.08 -5.72 14.97
C PRO A 215 -10.37 -4.92 15.12
N PRO A 216 -10.53 -4.02 16.12
CA PRO A 216 -11.74 -3.19 16.23
C PRO A 216 -12.01 -2.29 15.01
N LEU A 217 -10.96 -1.86 14.29
CA LEU A 217 -11.08 -1.10 13.04
C LEU A 217 -11.28 -2.05 11.85
N MET A 218 -10.51 -3.11 11.77
CA MET A 218 -10.58 -4.09 10.68
C MET A 218 -11.94 -4.79 10.60
N HIS A 219 -12.59 -5.08 11.72
CA HIS A 219 -13.94 -5.67 11.76
C HIS A 219 -15.03 -4.76 11.17
N GLN A 220 -14.79 -3.47 11.07
CA GLN A 220 -15.72 -2.54 10.43
C GLN A 220 -15.69 -2.65 8.90
N ALA A 221 -14.58 -3.16 8.32
CA ALA A 221 -14.37 -3.14 6.89
C ALA A 221 -15.26 -4.11 6.11
N ASP A 222 -15.67 -3.71 4.91
CA ASP A 222 -16.30 -4.56 3.88
C ASP A 222 -15.22 -5.19 2.97
N CYS A 223 -14.05 -4.54 2.90
CA CYS A 223 -12.87 -5.05 2.22
C CYS A 223 -11.64 -4.85 3.12
N ILE A 224 -10.80 -5.87 3.23
CA ILE A 224 -9.52 -5.82 3.96
C ILE A 224 -8.41 -6.06 2.94
N MET A 225 -7.61 -5.02 2.68
CA MET A 225 -6.43 -5.08 1.81
C MET A 225 -5.18 -5.01 2.69
N VAL A 226 -4.44 -6.09 2.75
CA VAL A 226 -3.29 -6.24 3.66
C VAL A 226 -2.07 -6.82 2.95
N ASP A 227 -0.97 -6.82 3.69
CA ASP A 227 0.35 -7.30 3.31
C ASP A 227 0.31 -8.71 2.69
N GLY A 228 0.76 -8.80 1.46
CA GLY A 228 0.93 -10.04 0.69
C GLY A 228 2.38 -10.36 0.37
N THR A 229 3.36 -9.76 1.07
CA THR A 229 4.75 -9.75 0.66
C THR A 229 5.36 -11.15 0.58
N PHE A 230 5.26 -11.98 1.61
CA PHE A 230 5.92 -13.28 1.64
C PHE A 230 4.96 -14.42 1.97
N TRP A 231 5.19 -15.57 1.33
CA TRP A 231 4.46 -16.79 1.66
C TRP A 231 4.92 -17.40 2.98
N THR A 232 6.25 -17.56 3.15
CA THR A 232 6.84 -18.08 4.39
C THR A 232 7.74 -17.05 5.07
N ASN A 233 8.00 -17.24 6.36
CA ASN A 233 8.88 -16.35 7.12
C ASN A 233 10.34 -16.40 6.66
N THR A 234 10.77 -17.49 6.02
CA THR A 234 12.16 -17.70 5.55
C THR A 234 12.34 -17.65 4.04
N GLU A 235 11.29 -17.31 3.28
CA GLU A 235 11.24 -17.35 1.80
C GLU A 235 12.51 -16.78 1.13
N MET A 236 12.95 -15.61 1.56
CA MET A 236 14.15 -14.96 0.99
C MET A 236 15.46 -15.60 1.47
N ILE A 237 15.47 -16.16 2.67
CA ILE A 237 16.63 -16.89 3.24
C ILE A 237 16.83 -18.19 2.49
N ASP A 238 15.74 -18.94 2.26
CA ASP A 238 15.76 -20.23 1.57
C ASP A 238 16.24 -20.11 0.11
N MET A 239 16.04 -18.94 -0.49
CA MET A 239 16.55 -18.60 -1.83
C MET A 239 17.97 -17.98 -1.81
N GLY A 240 18.58 -17.76 -0.64
CA GLY A 240 19.90 -17.12 -0.53
C GLY A 240 19.92 -15.63 -0.90
N LEU A 241 18.78 -14.97 -0.87
CA LEU A 241 18.63 -13.57 -1.29
C LEU A 241 18.73 -12.58 -0.13
N MET A 242 18.50 -13.04 1.10
CA MET A 242 18.52 -12.22 2.32
C MET A 242 18.91 -13.06 3.53
N THR A 243 19.33 -12.38 4.61
CA THR A 243 19.64 -13.03 5.90
C THR A 243 18.57 -12.79 6.98
N LYS A 244 17.60 -11.94 6.69
CA LYS A 244 16.54 -11.55 7.61
C LYS A 244 15.23 -12.28 7.27
N THR A 245 14.43 -12.58 8.30
CA THR A 245 13.10 -13.16 8.12
C THR A 245 12.08 -12.10 7.73
N ALA A 246 10.96 -12.52 7.13
CA ALA A 246 9.85 -11.63 6.78
C ALA A 246 9.38 -10.77 7.97
N ARG A 247 9.12 -11.39 9.11
CA ARG A 247 8.69 -10.68 10.35
C ARG A 247 9.73 -9.69 10.83
N SER A 248 11.03 -10.00 10.73
CA SER A 248 12.10 -9.11 11.18
C SER A 248 12.26 -7.85 10.32
N ILE A 249 11.64 -7.81 9.15
CA ILE A 249 11.63 -6.66 8.23
C ILE A 249 10.22 -6.04 8.08
N GLY A 250 9.29 -6.40 8.98
CA GLY A 250 7.99 -5.73 9.06
C GLY A 250 6.87 -6.34 8.21
N HIS A 251 7.01 -7.62 7.79
CA HIS A 251 6.00 -8.33 7.00
C HIS A 251 5.54 -9.62 7.68
N ASN A 252 4.22 -9.80 7.86
CA ASN A 252 3.68 -11.06 8.34
C ASN A 252 3.57 -12.05 7.17
N PRO A 253 4.19 -13.27 7.27
CA PRO A 253 4.04 -14.26 6.21
C PRO A 253 2.59 -14.73 6.07
N GLN A 254 2.20 -15.19 4.89
CA GLN A 254 0.83 -15.69 4.68
C GLN A 254 0.59 -17.02 5.38
N SER A 255 1.56 -17.92 5.34
CA SER A 255 1.45 -19.28 5.88
C SER A 255 2.15 -19.45 7.24
N GLY A 256 1.90 -20.58 7.88
CA GLY A 256 2.47 -20.94 9.18
C GLY A 256 1.70 -20.36 10.36
N GLU A 257 2.14 -20.70 11.56
CA GLU A 257 1.51 -20.27 12.82
C GLU A 257 1.49 -18.74 12.96
N GLY A 258 0.31 -18.18 13.23
CA GLY A 258 0.08 -16.74 13.29
C GLY A 258 0.25 -16.04 11.94
N GLY A 259 0.22 -16.76 10.84
CA GLY A 259 0.30 -16.21 9.48
C GLY A 259 -0.95 -15.44 9.08
N MET A 260 -0.87 -14.71 7.97
CA MET A 260 -1.95 -13.82 7.51
C MET A 260 -3.23 -14.60 7.17
N ILE A 261 -3.13 -15.85 6.65
CA ILE A 261 -4.29 -16.70 6.36
C ILE A 261 -5.05 -16.99 7.64
N GLU A 262 -4.36 -17.42 8.70
CA GLU A 262 -4.95 -17.69 10.01
C GLU A 262 -5.62 -16.43 10.57
N LYS A 263 -4.91 -15.30 10.55
CA LYS A 263 -5.41 -14.04 11.06
C LYS A 263 -6.63 -13.52 10.27
N LEU A 264 -6.61 -13.61 8.95
CA LEU A 264 -7.74 -13.19 8.12
C LEU A 264 -8.98 -14.08 8.32
N SER A 265 -8.84 -15.32 8.80
CA SER A 265 -9.98 -16.19 9.11
C SER A 265 -10.87 -15.64 10.24
N GLU A 266 -10.31 -14.79 11.11
CA GLU A 266 -11.04 -14.16 12.21
C GLU A 266 -12.02 -13.07 11.73
N PHE A 267 -11.85 -12.58 10.49
CA PHE A 267 -12.70 -11.53 9.90
C PHE A 267 -13.73 -12.13 8.93
N GLY A 268 -14.93 -11.56 8.93
CA GLY A 268 -15.99 -11.95 7.99
C GLY A 268 -16.86 -13.12 8.44
N ILE A 269 -16.79 -13.53 9.72
CA ILE A 269 -17.59 -14.66 10.24
C ILE A 269 -19.11 -14.36 10.12
N ASN A 270 -19.51 -13.12 10.34
CA ASN A 270 -20.90 -12.66 10.30
C ASN A 270 -21.20 -11.68 9.15
N LYS A 271 -20.25 -11.43 8.27
CA LYS A 271 -20.33 -10.46 7.19
C LYS A 271 -19.49 -10.93 6.01
N ASN A 272 -19.98 -10.80 4.80
CA ASN A 272 -19.17 -11.08 3.62
C ASN A 272 -18.11 -9.98 3.44
N VAL A 273 -16.88 -10.25 3.87
CA VAL A 273 -15.73 -9.35 3.79
C VAL A 273 -14.79 -9.83 2.70
N ARG A 274 -14.49 -8.98 1.71
CA ARG A 274 -13.42 -9.26 0.73
C ARG A 274 -12.07 -9.18 1.43
N LYS A 275 -11.21 -10.14 1.18
CA LYS A 275 -9.85 -10.22 1.74
C LYS A 275 -8.87 -10.24 0.59
N VAL A 276 -8.01 -9.25 0.51
CA VAL A 276 -7.12 -9.04 -0.64
C VAL A 276 -5.68 -8.87 -0.16
N LEU A 277 -4.78 -9.70 -0.67
CA LEU A 277 -3.34 -9.54 -0.46
C LEU A 277 -2.77 -8.62 -1.53
N ILE A 278 -2.03 -7.61 -1.11
CA ILE A 278 -1.32 -6.63 -1.97
C ILE A 278 0.14 -6.51 -1.54
N HIS A 279 0.99 -5.76 -2.25
CA HIS A 279 2.40 -5.59 -1.93
C HIS A 279 3.18 -6.92 -1.98
N ILE A 280 3.05 -7.64 -3.09
CA ILE A 280 3.51 -9.01 -3.23
C ILE A 280 4.95 -9.03 -3.73
N ASN A 281 5.86 -9.68 -2.98
CA ASN A 281 7.26 -9.81 -3.40
C ASN A 281 7.40 -10.73 -4.62
N ASN A 282 8.37 -10.43 -5.46
CA ASN A 282 8.63 -11.17 -6.70
C ASN A 282 8.98 -12.66 -6.50
N THR A 283 9.40 -13.05 -5.30
CA THR A 283 9.70 -14.45 -4.94
C THR A 283 8.47 -15.24 -4.50
N ASN A 284 7.41 -14.55 -4.07
CA ASN A 284 6.22 -15.18 -3.50
C ASN A 284 5.52 -16.11 -4.51
N PRO A 285 5.31 -17.39 -4.18
CA PRO A 285 4.70 -18.36 -5.09
C PRO A 285 3.25 -18.02 -5.48
N ILE A 286 2.53 -17.18 -4.69
CA ILE A 286 1.16 -16.77 -5.03
C ILE A 286 1.06 -15.92 -6.32
N LEU A 287 2.18 -15.42 -6.84
CA LEU A 287 2.25 -14.74 -8.15
C LEU A 287 1.93 -15.69 -9.31
N ARG A 288 2.18 -16.98 -9.14
CA ARG A 288 1.80 -18.00 -10.13
C ARG A 288 0.35 -18.37 -9.92
N GLU A 289 -0.47 -18.22 -10.97
CA GLU A 289 -1.91 -18.46 -10.91
C GLU A 289 -2.28 -19.94 -10.70
N ASP A 290 -1.38 -20.83 -11.06
CA ASP A 290 -1.50 -22.29 -10.96
C ASP A 290 -0.70 -22.91 -9.80
N SER A 291 -0.19 -22.12 -8.87
CA SER A 291 0.56 -22.62 -7.72
C SER A 291 -0.37 -23.25 -6.67
N VAL A 292 0.19 -24.17 -5.88
CA VAL A 292 -0.50 -24.80 -4.74
C VAL A 292 -0.92 -23.72 -3.73
N GLU A 293 -0.05 -22.76 -3.48
CA GLU A 293 -0.26 -21.64 -2.56
C GLU A 293 -1.44 -20.76 -3.00
N ARG A 294 -1.61 -20.58 -4.31
CA ARG A 294 -2.77 -19.86 -4.86
C ARG A 294 -4.07 -20.67 -4.62
N GLY A 295 -4.00 -22.00 -4.74
CA GLY A 295 -5.10 -22.92 -4.40
C GLY A 295 -5.51 -22.77 -2.94
N ILE A 296 -4.55 -22.76 -2.01
CA ILE A 296 -4.80 -22.55 -0.57
C ILE A 296 -5.49 -21.20 -0.32
N LEU A 297 -5.04 -20.10 -0.94
CA LEU A 297 -5.70 -18.81 -0.78
C LEU A 297 -7.15 -18.83 -1.26
N ASN A 298 -7.43 -19.51 -2.37
CA ASN A 298 -8.79 -19.65 -2.90
C ASN A 298 -9.71 -20.41 -1.92
N GLU A 299 -9.22 -21.48 -1.28
CA GLU A 299 -9.95 -22.23 -0.25
C GLU A 299 -10.32 -21.36 0.95
N HIS A 300 -9.46 -20.40 1.30
CA HIS A 300 -9.68 -19.41 2.36
C HIS A 300 -10.41 -18.15 1.90
N GLN A 301 -10.85 -18.08 0.64
CA GLN A 301 -11.52 -16.91 0.05
C GLN A 301 -10.66 -15.62 0.15
N ILE A 302 -9.36 -15.77 -0.04
CA ILE A 302 -8.40 -14.66 -0.06
C ILE A 302 -7.98 -14.41 -1.50
N GLU A 303 -8.23 -13.18 -1.96
CA GLU A 303 -7.87 -12.72 -3.30
C GLU A 303 -6.42 -12.22 -3.33
N VAL A 304 -5.80 -12.32 -4.49
CA VAL A 304 -4.45 -11.78 -4.75
C VAL A 304 -4.59 -10.61 -5.70
N ALA A 305 -4.18 -9.41 -5.27
CA ALA A 305 -4.26 -8.20 -6.08
C ALA A 305 -3.41 -8.29 -7.34
N TYR A 306 -3.85 -7.59 -8.36
CA TYR A 306 -3.15 -7.40 -9.64
C TYR A 306 -3.39 -5.97 -10.14
N ASP A 307 -2.49 -5.48 -10.97
CA ASP A 307 -2.59 -4.14 -11.57
C ASP A 307 -3.85 -4.05 -12.42
N GLY A 308 -4.67 -3.04 -12.17
CA GLY A 308 -5.96 -2.88 -12.83
C GLY A 308 -7.15 -3.55 -12.12
N MET A 309 -6.97 -4.11 -10.92
CA MET A 309 -8.07 -4.68 -10.14
C MET A 309 -9.00 -3.58 -9.64
N ASP A 310 -10.29 -3.67 -9.97
CA ASP A 310 -11.33 -2.80 -9.45
C ASP A 310 -12.10 -3.44 -8.30
N ILE A 311 -12.30 -2.67 -7.23
CA ILE A 311 -13.08 -3.05 -6.07
C ILE A 311 -14.16 -1.98 -5.87
N ILE A 312 -15.41 -2.37 -6.07
CA ILE A 312 -16.58 -1.52 -5.85
C ILE A 312 -17.29 -2.00 -4.58
N LEU A 313 -17.45 -1.10 -3.59
CA LEU A 313 -18.10 -1.39 -2.32
C LEU A 313 -19.45 -0.66 -2.18
#